data_cda7e1a9415748e642cccdf1ad9a6a83
#
_entry.id   cda7e1a9415748e642cccdf1ad9a6a83
#
_cell.length_a   1.000
_cell.length_b   1.000
_cell.length_c   1.000
_cell.angle_alpha   90.00
_cell.angle_beta   90.00
_cell.angle_gamma   90.00
#
_symmetry.space_group_name_H-M   'P 1'
#
loop_
_entity.id
_entity.type
_entity.pdbx_description
1 polymer ?
#
loop_
_entity_poly.entity_id
_entity_poly.type
_entity_poly.pdbx_seq_one_letter_code
_entity_poly.pdbx_strand_id
1 'polypeptide(L)'
;GNVLPDYGRKYDSKEITMPKNFITQHPFDNGDLNERDEKLLPTPRVPEQVLAERANYYSMVNEVDVQIGRILDMLEKSGKDDNTIIVFAADNGLCVGEHGLLGKQNLYEAAVRVPLVICGPNIPKNMMSDAYCYLYDLYPTLCDLSNIKVPTTVKGISLAQTIQDPNVKKRKDILLTYINLQRAIKK
;
A
#
# COMPACT_ATOMS: atom_id res chain seq x y z
N GLY A 1 -12.67 -13.07 -6.76
CA GLY A 1 -11.58 -12.99 -7.72
C GLY A 1 -10.92 -14.35 -7.88
N ASN A 2 -10.72 -14.82 -9.11
CA ASN A 2 -10.03 -16.09 -9.34
C ASN A 2 -8.52 -15.83 -9.19
N VAL A 3 -7.94 -16.35 -8.13
CA VAL A 3 -6.49 -16.52 -8.03
C VAL A 3 -6.08 -17.48 -9.15
N LEU A 4 -5.15 -17.05 -10.00
CA LEU A 4 -4.64 -17.92 -11.05
C LEU A 4 -4.01 -19.18 -10.45
N PRO A 5 -4.24 -20.38 -11.03
CA PRO A 5 -4.11 -21.63 -10.29
C PRO A 5 -2.70 -22.03 -9.85
N ASP A 6 -1.63 -21.53 -10.43
CA ASP A 6 -0.31 -22.17 -10.33
C ASP A 6 0.87 -21.27 -9.94
N TYR A 7 0.62 -20.05 -9.50
CA TYR A 7 1.67 -19.14 -9.08
C TYR A 7 1.52 -18.76 -7.61
N GLY A 8 2.51 -19.09 -6.80
CA GLY A 8 2.57 -18.68 -5.41
C GLY A 8 1.80 -19.59 -4.41
N ARG A 9 1.92 -19.21 -3.13
CA ARG A 9 1.29 -19.94 -2.02
C ARG A 9 -0.20 -19.58 -1.92
N LYS A 10 -1.05 -20.60 -1.76
CA LYS A 10 -2.44 -20.44 -1.33
C LYS A 10 -2.51 -20.52 0.18
N TYR A 11 -3.15 -19.54 0.81
CA TYR A 11 -3.36 -19.52 2.25
C TYR A 11 -4.68 -20.19 2.62
N ASP A 12 -4.67 -20.99 3.69
CA ASP A 12 -5.91 -21.51 4.32
C ASP A 12 -6.42 -20.45 5.32
N SER A 13 -7.73 -20.27 5.39
CA SER A 13 -8.39 -19.39 6.37
C SER A 13 -8.03 -19.71 7.82
N LYS A 14 -7.68 -20.97 8.12
CA LYS A 14 -7.22 -21.43 9.43
C LYS A 14 -5.84 -20.88 9.83
N GLU A 15 -5.04 -20.46 8.86
CA GLU A 15 -3.72 -19.85 9.07
C GLU A 15 -3.81 -18.34 9.30
N ILE A 16 -5.00 -17.75 9.07
CA ILE A 16 -5.21 -16.31 9.08
C ILE A 16 -5.80 -15.85 10.40
N THR A 17 -5.26 -14.78 10.94
CA THR A 17 -5.80 -14.15 12.15
C THR A 17 -6.79 -13.06 11.81
N MET A 18 -7.85 -12.96 12.62
CA MET A 18 -8.81 -11.87 12.53
C MET A 18 -8.13 -10.53 12.88
N PRO A 19 -8.44 -9.43 12.19
CA PRO A 19 -7.95 -8.11 12.58
C PRO A 19 -8.36 -7.78 14.01
N LYS A 20 -7.46 -7.15 14.79
CA LYS A 20 -7.74 -6.76 16.17
C LYS A 20 -8.91 -5.78 16.31
N ASN A 21 -9.17 -5.01 15.26
CA ASN A 21 -10.25 -4.03 15.16
C ASN A 21 -11.43 -4.55 14.32
N PHE A 22 -11.55 -5.87 14.19
CA PHE A 22 -12.73 -6.47 13.55
C PHE A 22 -13.99 -6.17 14.35
N ILE A 23 -15.03 -5.76 13.65
CA ILE A 23 -16.41 -5.70 14.12
C ILE A 23 -17.32 -6.21 13.01
N THR A 24 -18.49 -6.70 13.36
CA THR A 24 -19.41 -7.31 12.40
C THR A 24 -20.08 -6.31 11.46
N GLN A 25 -20.16 -5.05 11.89
CA GLN A 25 -20.75 -3.96 11.11
C GLN A 25 -20.09 -2.63 11.47
N HIS A 26 -19.80 -1.80 10.45
CA HIS A 26 -19.31 -0.46 10.66
C HIS A 26 -20.34 0.38 11.45
N PRO A 27 -19.93 1.15 12.47
CA PRO A 27 -20.86 1.73 13.45
C PRO A 27 -21.64 2.95 12.95
N PHE A 28 -21.30 3.49 11.78
CA PHE A 28 -21.99 4.64 11.18
C PHE A 28 -21.89 4.60 9.67
N ASP A 29 -22.74 5.35 8.99
CA ASP A 29 -22.63 5.56 7.55
C ASP A 29 -21.45 6.51 7.26
N ASN A 30 -20.41 5.99 6.60
CA ASN A 30 -19.24 6.76 6.19
C ASN A 30 -19.43 7.49 4.85
N GLY A 31 -20.62 7.42 4.27
CA GLY A 31 -21.01 8.03 3.00
C GLY A 31 -20.86 7.11 1.79
N ASP A 32 -20.28 5.90 1.96
CA ASP A 32 -19.98 5.02 0.80
C ASP A 32 -19.93 3.52 1.18
N LEU A 33 -20.94 3.07 1.93
CA LEU A 33 -21.05 1.65 2.34
C LEU A 33 -21.65 0.72 1.27
N ASN A 34 -22.05 1.28 0.12
CA ASN A 34 -22.72 0.53 -0.96
C ASN A 34 -21.82 0.23 -2.16
N GLU A 35 -20.51 0.47 -2.02
CA GLU A 35 -19.54 0.22 -3.07
C GLU A 35 -19.37 -1.29 -3.35
N ARG A 36 -18.79 -1.58 -4.52
CA ARG A 36 -18.59 -2.95 -5.01
C ARG A 36 -17.86 -3.83 -3.99
N ASP A 37 -16.81 -3.30 -3.39
CA ASP A 37 -15.94 -4.08 -2.49
C ASP A 37 -16.67 -4.42 -1.19
N GLU A 38 -17.54 -3.54 -0.69
CA GLU A 38 -18.35 -3.79 0.49
C GLU A 38 -19.41 -4.90 0.27
N LYS A 39 -19.80 -5.16 -0.99
CA LYS A 39 -20.78 -6.18 -1.39
C LYS A 39 -20.17 -7.59 -1.55
N LEU A 40 -18.87 -7.75 -1.36
CA LEU A 40 -18.21 -9.06 -1.43
C LEU A 40 -18.75 -10.04 -0.37
N LEU A 41 -19.12 -9.52 0.80
CA LEU A 41 -19.73 -10.31 1.88
C LEU A 41 -20.97 -9.58 2.43
N PRO A 42 -21.95 -10.30 2.99
CA PRO A 42 -23.12 -9.69 3.60
C PRO A 42 -22.76 -8.91 4.87
N THR A 43 -23.62 -7.97 5.24
CA THR A 43 -23.60 -7.29 6.53
C THR A 43 -24.80 -7.76 7.36
N PRO A 44 -24.61 -8.14 8.64
CA PRO A 44 -23.37 -8.16 9.43
C PRO A 44 -22.34 -9.17 8.91
N ARG A 45 -21.03 -8.82 9.06
CA ARG A 45 -19.92 -9.67 8.63
C ARG A 45 -19.84 -10.94 9.48
N VAL A 46 -19.70 -12.08 8.82
CA VAL A 46 -19.49 -13.38 9.47
C VAL A 46 -17.98 -13.64 9.55
N PRO A 47 -17.43 -13.91 10.76
CA PRO A 47 -15.98 -14.06 10.96
C PRO A 47 -15.32 -15.07 10.02
N GLU A 48 -15.92 -16.23 9.82
CA GLU A 48 -15.41 -17.30 8.96
C GLU A 48 -15.30 -16.88 7.50
N GLN A 49 -16.28 -16.09 7.02
CA GLN A 49 -16.27 -15.56 5.66
C GLN A 49 -15.19 -14.49 5.48
N VAL A 50 -15.00 -13.64 6.50
CA VAL A 50 -13.93 -12.62 6.49
C VAL A 50 -12.57 -13.30 6.48
N LEU A 51 -12.34 -14.34 7.27
CA LEU A 51 -11.08 -15.09 7.25
C LEU A 51 -10.81 -15.74 5.89
N ALA A 52 -11.85 -16.27 5.24
CA ALA A 52 -11.73 -16.82 3.89
C ALA A 52 -11.33 -15.74 2.86
N GLU A 53 -11.95 -14.56 2.90
CA GLU A 53 -11.58 -13.44 2.02
C GLU A 53 -10.15 -12.95 2.30
N ARG A 54 -9.73 -12.88 3.56
CA ARG A 54 -8.34 -12.54 3.91
C ARG A 54 -7.34 -13.56 3.35
N ALA A 55 -7.66 -14.84 3.43
CA ALA A 55 -6.83 -15.91 2.87
C ALA A 55 -6.71 -15.78 1.35
N ASN A 56 -7.81 -15.49 0.65
CA ASN A 56 -7.81 -15.19 -0.78
C ASN A 56 -6.93 -13.95 -1.09
N TYR A 57 -7.10 -12.89 -0.33
CA TYR A 57 -6.31 -11.66 -0.51
C TYR A 57 -4.80 -11.91 -0.32
N TYR A 58 -4.40 -12.63 0.73
CA TYR A 58 -3.00 -12.98 0.96
C TYR A 58 -2.43 -13.88 -0.13
N SER A 59 -3.25 -14.78 -0.67
CA SER A 59 -2.86 -15.62 -1.81
C SER A 59 -2.60 -14.78 -3.06
N MET A 60 -3.44 -13.77 -3.34
CA MET A 60 -3.21 -12.83 -4.44
C MET A 60 -1.95 -11.99 -4.25
N VAL A 61 -1.71 -11.49 -3.02
CA VAL A 61 -0.48 -10.75 -2.69
C VAL A 61 0.75 -11.61 -2.91
N ASN A 62 0.73 -12.88 -2.48
CA ASN A 62 1.84 -13.80 -2.70
C ASN A 62 2.08 -14.10 -4.19
N GLU A 63 1.02 -14.17 -4.99
CA GLU A 63 1.17 -14.32 -6.45
C GLU A 63 1.86 -13.10 -7.08
N VAL A 64 1.47 -11.89 -6.67
CA VAL A 64 2.14 -10.65 -7.11
C VAL A 64 3.61 -10.66 -6.72
N ASP A 65 3.94 -11.09 -5.49
CA ASP A 65 5.31 -11.20 -5.00
C ASP A 65 6.17 -12.12 -5.88
N VAL A 66 5.63 -13.29 -6.25
CA VAL A 66 6.31 -14.22 -7.19
C VAL A 66 6.59 -13.56 -8.54
N GLN A 67 5.64 -12.79 -9.09
CA GLN A 67 5.84 -12.11 -10.37
C GLN A 67 6.89 -10.98 -10.26
N ILE A 68 6.89 -10.24 -9.15
CA ILE A 68 7.93 -9.24 -8.86
C ILE A 68 9.30 -9.92 -8.79
N GLY A 69 9.42 -11.04 -8.10
CA GLY A 69 10.67 -11.82 -8.04
C GLY A 69 11.20 -12.15 -9.45
N ARG A 70 10.33 -12.61 -10.36
CA ARG A 70 10.71 -12.90 -11.76
C ARG A 70 11.23 -11.66 -12.50
N ILE A 71 10.65 -10.48 -12.24
CA ILE A 71 11.12 -9.23 -12.85
C ILE A 71 12.51 -8.88 -12.32
N LEU A 72 12.71 -8.99 -11.00
CA LEU A 72 14.00 -8.71 -10.36
C LEU A 72 15.09 -9.68 -10.85
N ASP A 73 14.78 -10.97 -10.96
CA ASP A 73 15.69 -11.97 -11.53
C ASP A 73 16.13 -11.62 -12.97
N MET A 74 15.19 -11.14 -13.78
CA MET A 74 15.49 -10.72 -15.15
C MET A 74 16.35 -9.44 -15.18
N LEU A 75 16.11 -8.52 -14.28
CA LEU A 75 16.94 -7.31 -14.15
C LEU A 75 18.38 -7.68 -13.80
N GLU A 76 18.59 -8.53 -12.79
CA GLU A 76 19.90 -9.04 -12.40
C GLU A 76 20.62 -9.75 -13.56
N LYS A 77 19.93 -10.70 -14.21
CA LYS A 77 20.46 -11.41 -15.39
C LYS A 77 20.84 -10.50 -16.55
N SER A 78 20.21 -9.35 -16.66
CA SER A 78 20.54 -8.34 -17.68
C SER A 78 21.79 -7.52 -17.35
N GLY A 79 22.33 -7.62 -16.11
CA GLY A 79 23.46 -6.84 -15.63
C GLY A 79 23.15 -5.34 -15.50
N LYS A 80 21.89 -4.96 -15.32
CA LYS A 80 21.48 -3.55 -15.21
C LYS A 80 21.04 -3.15 -13.80
N ASP A 81 20.98 -4.09 -12.88
CA ASP A 81 20.56 -3.90 -11.49
C ASP A 81 21.40 -2.87 -10.74
N ASP A 82 22.72 -2.83 -10.97
CA ASP A 82 23.64 -1.84 -10.40
C ASP A 82 23.37 -0.39 -10.86
N ASN A 83 22.61 -0.20 -11.93
CA ASN A 83 22.27 1.13 -12.48
C ASN A 83 20.76 1.34 -12.62
N THR A 84 19.96 0.67 -11.79
CA THR A 84 18.51 0.78 -11.80
C THR A 84 17.98 1.16 -10.43
N ILE A 85 17.15 2.20 -10.36
CA ILE A 85 16.36 2.52 -9.18
C ILE A 85 15.08 1.71 -9.24
N ILE A 86 14.80 0.94 -8.19
CA ILE A 86 13.60 0.13 -8.04
C ILE A 86 12.71 0.78 -7.00
N VAL A 87 11.45 0.98 -7.35
CA VAL A 87 10.42 1.47 -6.42
C VAL A 87 9.29 0.45 -6.36
N PHE A 88 9.01 -0.03 -5.15
CA PHE A 88 7.81 -0.81 -4.85
C PHE A 88 6.85 0.05 -4.04
N ALA A 89 5.65 0.22 -4.53
CA ALA A 89 4.59 0.98 -3.86
C ALA A 89 3.22 0.40 -4.22
N ALA A 90 2.20 0.70 -3.41
CA ALA A 90 0.80 0.44 -3.76
C ALA A 90 0.04 1.77 -3.86
N ASP A 91 -1.01 1.80 -4.68
CA ASP A 91 -1.87 2.98 -4.86
C ASP A 91 -2.81 3.19 -3.67
N ASN A 92 -3.31 2.12 -3.09
CA ASN A 92 -4.13 2.09 -1.87
C ASN A 92 -3.97 0.75 -1.16
N GLY A 93 -4.39 0.71 0.09
CA GLY A 93 -4.62 -0.52 0.83
C GLY A 93 -6.07 -1.01 0.70
N LEU A 94 -6.44 -1.95 1.53
CA LEU A 94 -7.78 -2.55 1.54
C LEU A 94 -8.14 -2.98 2.96
N CYS A 95 -9.33 -2.60 3.43
CA CYS A 95 -9.91 -3.24 4.59
C CYS A 95 -10.40 -4.64 4.19
N VAL A 96 -10.08 -5.64 4.98
CA VAL A 96 -10.63 -7.00 4.82
C VAL A 96 -11.04 -7.49 6.20
N GLY A 97 -12.10 -6.87 6.73
CA GLY A 97 -12.64 -7.12 8.07
C GLY A 97 -12.32 -6.02 9.09
N GLU A 98 -11.32 -5.18 8.86
CA GLU A 98 -11.04 -4.02 9.72
C GLU A 98 -12.26 -3.09 9.79
N HIS A 99 -12.68 -2.73 11.02
CA HIS A 99 -13.82 -1.84 11.27
C HIS A 99 -15.16 -2.29 10.64
N GLY A 100 -15.30 -3.58 10.33
CA GLY A 100 -16.49 -4.13 9.65
C GLY A 100 -16.55 -3.83 8.15
N LEU A 101 -15.47 -3.30 7.58
CA LEU A 101 -15.34 -2.92 6.18
C LEU A 101 -14.56 -3.98 5.37
N LEU A 102 -14.79 -3.98 4.05
CA LEU A 102 -14.04 -4.82 3.10
C LEU A 102 -13.32 -3.99 2.04
N GLY A 103 -13.77 -2.76 1.84
CA GLY A 103 -13.30 -1.86 0.79
C GLY A 103 -12.18 -0.92 1.22
N LYS A 104 -11.87 -0.03 0.32
CA LYS A 104 -10.83 0.99 0.42
C LYS A 104 -11.38 2.42 0.48
N GLN A 105 -12.70 2.59 0.35
CA GLN A 105 -13.39 3.87 0.29
C GLN A 105 -13.54 4.49 1.69
N ASN A 106 -12.42 4.59 2.40
CA ASN A 106 -12.34 5.11 3.76
C ASN A 106 -10.94 5.65 4.05
N LEU A 107 -10.78 6.31 5.21
CA LEU A 107 -9.51 6.91 5.63
C LEU A 107 -8.82 6.15 6.77
N TYR A 108 -9.18 4.90 7.02
CA TYR A 108 -8.49 4.05 7.99
C TYR A 108 -7.11 3.63 7.49
N GLU A 109 -6.20 3.34 8.43
CA GLU A 109 -4.81 2.94 8.14
C GLU A 109 -4.72 1.79 7.12
N ALA A 110 -5.63 0.81 7.20
CA ALA A 110 -5.64 -0.31 6.27
C ALA A 110 -5.87 0.11 4.81
N ALA A 111 -6.56 1.23 4.58
CA ALA A 111 -6.83 1.75 3.24
C ALA A 111 -5.78 2.77 2.76
N VAL A 112 -5.23 3.59 3.68
CA VAL A 112 -4.41 4.76 3.29
C VAL A 112 -2.92 4.58 3.54
N ARG A 113 -2.50 3.66 4.42
CA ARG A 113 -1.09 3.36 4.66
C ARG A 113 -0.62 2.24 3.76
N VAL A 114 0.12 2.61 2.73
CA VAL A 114 0.64 1.68 1.72
C VAL A 114 2.14 1.44 1.89
N PRO A 115 2.67 0.31 1.41
CA PRO A 115 4.10 0.09 1.38
C PRO A 115 4.77 1.08 0.43
N LEU A 116 5.98 1.51 0.79
CA LEU A 116 6.91 2.21 -0.07
C LEU A 116 8.32 1.71 0.21
N VAL A 117 8.94 1.09 -0.78
CA VAL A 117 10.33 0.64 -0.74
C VAL A 117 11.05 1.22 -1.93
N ILE A 118 12.22 1.82 -1.69
CA ILE A 118 13.07 2.39 -2.74
C ILE A 118 14.48 1.83 -2.56
N CYS A 119 15.04 1.25 -3.60
CA CYS A 119 16.41 0.76 -3.62
C CYS A 119 17.09 1.03 -4.97
N GLY A 120 18.41 1.02 -4.99
CA GLY A 120 19.20 1.26 -6.18
C GLY A 120 20.55 1.89 -5.87
N PRO A 121 21.28 2.36 -6.89
CA PRO A 121 22.59 2.99 -6.72
C PRO A 121 22.48 4.25 -5.83
N ASN A 122 23.48 4.38 -4.94
CA ASN A 122 23.58 5.50 -3.98
C ASN A 122 22.42 5.65 -2.99
N ILE A 123 21.58 4.61 -2.86
CA ILE A 123 20.52 4.56 -1.84
C ILE A 123 21.00 3.71 -0.67
N PRO A 124 21.01 4.23 0.58
CA PRO A 124 21.42 3.49 1.75
C PRO A 124 20.58 2.23 1.96
N LYS A 125 21.23 1.12 2.31
CA LYS A 125 20.56 -0.17 2.57
C LYS A 125 20.09 -0.25 4.02
N ASN A 126 19.03 -1.03 4.27
CA ASN A 126 18.50 -1.32 5.61
C ASN A 126 18.08 -0.07 6.40
N MET A 127 17.64 0.97 5.71
CA MET A 127 17.12 2.19 6.34
C MET A 127 15.60 2.16 6.40
N MET A 128 15.05 2.67 7.50
CA MET A 128 13.60 2.88 7.67
C MET A 128 13.35 4.32 8.12
N SER A 129 12.30 4.94 7.62
CA SER A 129 11.84 6.26 8.05
C SER A 129 10.36 6.21 8.37
N ASP A 130 9.95 6.94 9.40
CA ASP A 130 8.55 7.22 9.76
C ASP A 130 8.05 8.57 9.21
N ALA A 131 8.78 9.14 8.26
CA ALA A 131 8.41 10.38 7.60
C ALA A 131 7.12 10.23 6.78
N TYR A 132 6.22 11.20 6.93
CA TYR A 132 5.02 11.24 6.10
C TYR A 132 5.33 11.59 4.66
N CYS A 133 4.76 10.83 3.74
CA CYS A 133 4.83 11.09 2.30
C CYS A 133 3.50 10.77 1.60
N TYR A 134 3.31 11.34 0.43
CA TYR A 134 2.26 10.96 -0.51
C TYR A 134 2.86 10.26 -1.72
N LEU A 135 2.08 9.47 -2.42
CA LEU A 135 2.55 8.81 -3.65
C LEU A 135 3.02 9.81 -4.72
N TYR A 136 2.42 10.98 -4.81
CA TYR A 136 2.86 12.00 -5.77
C TYR A 136 4.23 12.62 -5.44
N ASP A 137 4.79 12.33 -4.27
CA ASP A 137 6.18 12.69 -3.91
C ASP A 137 7.20 11.81 -4.63
N LEU A 138 6.79 10.67 -5.16
CA LEU A 138 7.68 9.77 -5.91
C LEU A 138 8.23 10.44 -7.17
N TYR A 139 7.42 11.21 -7.89
CA TYR A 139 7.87 11.85 -9.11
C TYR A 139 9.05 12.81 -8.88
N PRO A 140 8.98 13.84 -7.99
CA PRO A 140 10.13 14.69 -7.72
C PRO A 140 11.29 13.93 -7.06
N THR A 141 11.01 12.88 -6.29
CA THR A 141 12.06 12.02 -5.70
C THR A 141 12.87 11.32 -6.77
N LEU A 142 12.21 10.70 -7.75
CA LEU A 142 12.87 10.01 -8.85
C LEU A 142 13.65 10.99 -9.74
N CYS A 143 13.12 12.19 -9.96
CA CYS A 143 13.85 13.23 -10.67
C CYS A 143 15.17 13.58 -9.94
N ASP A 144 15.12 13.83 -8.64
CA ASP A 144 16.31 14.16 -7.85
C ASP A 144 17.33 13.02 -7.83
N LEU A 145 16.87 11.78 -7.60
CA LEU A 145 17.72 10.59 -7.58
C LEU A 145 18.38 10.31 -8.95
N SER A 146 17.76 10.77 -10.03
CA SER A 146 18.26 10.60 -11.41
C SER A 146 18.96 11.86 -11.95
N ASN A 147 19.17 12.90 -11.11
CA ASN A 147 19.72 14.19 -11.53
C ASN A 147 18.92 14.87 -12.65
N ILE A 148 17.61 14.71 -12.66
CA ILE A 148 16.68 15.34 -13.59
C ILE A 148 16.04 16.54 -12.91
N LYS A 149 15.99 17.68 -13.58
CA LYS A 149 15.34 18.88 -13.03
C LYS A 149 13.85 18.67 -12.83
N VAL A 150 13.38 18.86 -11.61
CA VAL A 150 11.95 18.81 -11.28
C VAL A 150 11.20 19.98 -11.94
N PRO A 151 10.13 19.74 -12.71
CA PRO A 151 9.31 20.81 -13.28
C PRO A 151 8.65 21.67 -12.19
N THR A 152 8.53 22.96 -12.42
CA THR A 152 7.96 23.92 -11.45
C THR A 152 6.45 23.70 -11.18
N THR A 153 5.78 22.98 -12.04
CA THR A 153 4.35 22.60 -11.90
C THR A 153 4.12 21.47 -10.91
N VAL A 154 5.18 20.73 -10.54
CA VAL A 154 5.08 19.60 -9.60
C VAL A 154 4.84 20.11 -8.18
N LYS A 155 3.87 19.52 -7.50
CA LYS A 155 3.48 19.87 -6.12
C LYS A 155 4.04 18.91 -5.08
N GLY A 156 4.55 17.75 -5.49
CA GLY A 156 5.19 16.79 -4.60
C GLY A 156 6.46 17.33 -3.95
N ILE A 157 6.82 16.75 -2.81
CA ILE A 157 8.06 17.07 -2.08
C ILE A 157 8.99 15.87 -2.22
N SER A 158 10.19 16.10 -2.76
CA SER A 158 11.18 15.04 -2.91
C SER A 158 11.60 14.45 -1.57
N LEU A 159 11.66 13.13 -1.52
CA LEU A 159 12.12 12.34 -0.40
C LEU A 159 13.63 12.05 -0.44
N ALA A 160 14.37 12.60 -1.42
CA ALA A 160 15.79 12.30 -1.60
C ALA A 160 16.62 12.54 -0.33
N GLN A 161 16.36 13.62 0.41
CA GLN A 161 17.03 13.88 1.69
C GLN A 161 16.62 12.89 2.79
N THR A 162 15.33 12.52 2.87
CA THR A 162 14.84 11.52 3.81
C THR A 162 15.43 10.13 3.53
N ILE A 163 15.66 9.80 2.26
CA ILE A 163 16.32 8.56 1.84
C ILE A 163 17.76 8.53 2.34
N GLN A 164 18.49 9.64 2.33
CA GLN A 164 19.86 9.71 2.81
C GLN A 164 19.96 9.81 4.35
N ASP A 165 19.00 10.48 4.98
CA ASP A 165 18.89 10.58 6.44
C ASP A 165 17.41 10.37 6.86
N PRO A 166 17.07 9.20 7.47
CA PRO A 166 15.71 8.86 7.85
C PRO A 166 15.09 9.77 8.91
N ASN A 167 15.90 10.61 9.59
CA ASN A 167 15.42 11.58 10.57
C ASN A 167 14.90 12.87 9.91
N VAL A 168 15.20 13.09 8.64
CA VAL A 168 14.70 14.26 7.90
C VAL A 168 13.23 14.05 7.57
N LYS A 169 12.37 14.83 8.23
CA LYS A 169 10.90 14.80 8.05
C LYS A 169 10.45 16.08 7.35
N LYS A 170 9.91 15.95 6.15
CA LYS A 170 9.47 17.09 5.33
C LYS A 170 8.06 17.55 5.65
N ARG A 171 7.25 16.69 6.29
CA ARG A 171 5.89 16.99 6.72
C ARG A 171 5.71 16.70 8.21
N LYS A 172 4.95 17.56 8.90
CA LYS A 172 4.54 17.35 10.30
C LYS A 172 3.23 16.58 10.40
N ASP A 173 2.44 16.67 9.34
CA ASP A 173 1.12 16.04 9.24
C ASP A 173 0.82 15.67 7.79
N ILE A 174 -0.25 14.90 7.62
CA ILE A 174 -0.76 14.48 6.33
C ILE A 174 -2.28 14.63 6.32
N LEU A 175 -2.79 15.34 5.31
CA LEU A 175 -4.22 15.49 5.07
C LEU A 175 -4.69 14.35 4.19
N LEU A 176 -5.68 13.61 4.65
CA LEU A 176 -6.33 12.53 3.92
C LEU A 176 -7.73 12.98 3.51
N THR A 177 -8.10 12.65 2.28
CA THR A 177 -9.40 13.01 1.75
C THR A 177 -9.97 11.87 0.91
N TYR A 178 -11.27 11.64 1.05
CA TYR A 178 -11.98 10.76 0.15
C TYR A 178 -13.18 11.51 -0.44
N ILE A 179 -13.14 11.79 -1.73
CA ILE A 179 -14.12 12.59 -2.50
C ILE A 179 -14.45 13.90 -1.71
N ASN A 180 -15.75 14.19 -1.51
CA ASN A 180 -16.27 15.25 -0.63
C ASN A 180 -16.84 14.70 0.68
N LEU A 181 -16.69 13.41 0.96
CA LEU A 181 -17.35 12.68 2.04
C LEU A 181 -16.52 12.64 3.32
N GLN A 182 -15.22 12.37 3.21
CA GLN A 182 -14.38 12.13 4.37
C GLN A 182 -13.14 13.03 4.36
N ARG A 183 -12.73 13.48 5.54
CA ARG A 183 -11.51 14.26 5.78
C ARG A 183 -10.86 13.79 7.07
N ALA A 184 -9.53 13.63 7.06
CA ALA A 184 -8.75 13.33 8.25
C ALA A 184 -7.39 14.02 8.20
N ILE A 185 -6.83 14.31 9.35
CA ILE A 185 -5.44 14.77 9.51
C ILE A 185 -4.74 13.77 10.42
N LYS A 186 -3.62 13.24 9.94
CA LYS A 186 -2.73 12.41 10.72
C LYS A 186 -1.50 13.24 11.14
N LYS A 187 -1.20 13.20 12.45
CA LYS A 187 -0.09 13.91 13.08
C LYS A 187 0.91 12.95 13.69
#